data_2aedd0c2254c6135a29086562d6a20b6
#
_entry.id   2aedd0c2254c6135a29086562d6a20b6
#
_cell.length_a   1.000
_cell.length_b   1.000
_cell.length_c   1.000
_cell.angle_alpha   90.00
_cell.angle_beta   90.00
_cell.angle_gamma   90.00
#
_symmetry.space_group_name_H-M   'P 1'
#
loop_
_entity.id
_entity.type
_entity.pdbx_description
1 polymer ?
#
loop_
_entity_poly.entity_id
_entity_poly.type
_entity_poly.pdbx_seq_one_letter_code
_entity_poly.pdbx_strand_id
1 'polypeptide(L)'
;MDSKKPQTSSHIPNGNHFDRINYAELEVGAVVSHQSYTLDKESVKKYVSAVKDTSAHPKTNTVDPAPPMSIAALSLRGVVNDLKIPGGTLHIGQELVFLKPVNVGTHLECTAILSSNSVRREFRFIVVDLNVRDDLNDYVMKGKSTIMLPVDISG
;
A
#
# COMPACT_ATOMS: atom_id res chain seq x y z
N MET A 1 12.59 43.77 -24.46
CA MET A 1 13.22 42.53 -23.90
C MET A 1 12.12 41.71 -23.30
N ASP A 2 11.57 40.82 -24.12
CA ASP A 2 10.46 39.93 -23.74
C ASP A 2 10.99 38.60 -23.20
N SER A 3 10.71 38.37 -21.90
CA SER A 3 11.05 37.09 -21.25
C SER A 3 9.90 36.09 -21.41
N LYS A 4 10.03 35.22 -22.38
CA LYS A 4 9.12 34.05 -22.54
C LYS A 4 9.31 33.05 -21.40
N LYS A 5 8.27 32.85 -20.59
CA LYS A 5 8.13 31.69 -19.71
C LYS A 5 7.89 30.42 -20.53
N PRO A 6 8.50 29.27 -20.20
CA PRO A 6 8.13 28.01 -20.82
C PRO A 6 6.80 27.51 -20.23
N GLN A 7 5.82 27.29 -21.09
CA GLN A 7 4.60 26.58 -20.79
C GLN A 7 4.90 25.08 -20.75
N THR A 8 4.77 24.46 -19.59
CA THR A 8 4.68 23.00 -19.46
C THR A 8 3.25 22.59 -19.83
N SER A 9 3.08 22.07 -21.01
CA SER A 9 1.82 21.45 -21.42
C SER A 9 1.73 20.06 -20.81
N SER A 10 0.88 19.91 -19.79
CA SER A 10 0.41 18.62 -19.31
C SER A 10 -0.59 18.08 -20.34
N HIS A 11 -0.13 17.17 -21.18
CA HIS A 11 -0.99 16.45 -22.10
C HIS A 11 -1.66 15.30 -21.32
N ILE A 12 -2.93 15.47 -20.95
CA ILE A 12 -3.79 14.40 -20.47
C ILE A 12 -4.42 13.76 -21.71
N PRO A 13 -4.15 12.49 -22.02
CA PRO A 13 -4.88 11.81 -23.09
C PRO A 13 -6.28 11.47 -22.58
N ASN A 14 -7.30 12.10 -23.15
CA ASN A 14 -8.67 11.58 -23.11
C ASN A 14 -8.75 10.28 -23.93
N GLY A 15 -9.08 9.17 -23.27
CA GLY A 15 -9.37 7.93 -23.98
C GLY A 15 -9.82 6.85 -22.99
N ASN A 16 -11.08 6.42 -23.11
CA ASN A 16 -11.66 5.24 -22.46
C ASN A 16 -10.93 3.96 -22.89
N HIS A 17 -9.76 3.72 -22.29
CA HIS A 17 -9.15 2.41 -22.20
C HIS A 17 -9.00 2.18 -20.71
N PHE A 18 -9.54 1.08 -20.21
CA PHE A 18 -9.20 0.59 -18.87
C PHE A 18 -7.69 0.40 -18.89
N ASP A 19 -6.94 1.33 -18.29
CA ASP A 19 -5.48 1.27 -18.21
C ASP A 19 -5.12 0.03 -17.38
N ARG A 20 -4.93 -1.08 -18.09
CA ARG A 20 -4.36 -2.29 -17.50
C ARG A 20 -2.91 -2.01 -17.21
N ILE A 21 -2.49 -2.23 -15.98
CA ILE A 21 -1.08 -2.12 -15.65
C ILE A 21 -0.30 -3.23 -16.34
N ASN A 22 0.71 -2.85 -17.12
CA ASN A 22 1.67 -3.79 -17.66
C ASN A 22 2.70 -4.13 -16.59
N TYR A 23 2.45 -5.21 -15.84
CA TYR A 23 3.35 -5.63 -14.78
C TYR A 23 4.76 -5.99 -15.27
N ALA A 24 4.94 -6.29 -16.57
CA ALA A 24 6.25 -6.58 -17.15
C ALA A 24 7.16 -5.34 -17.22
N GLU A 25 6.56 -4.17 -17.32
CA GLU A 25 7.27 -2.88 -17.44
C GLU A 25 7.53 -2.21 -16.09
N LEU A 26 7.04 -2.79 -15.00
CA LEU A 26 7.31 -2.24 -13.68
C LEU A 26 8.79 -2.43 -13.30
N GLU A 27 9.48 -1.34 -13.06
CA GLU A 27 10.90 -1.33 -12.73
C GLU A 27 11.13 -1.56 -11.23
N VAL A 28 12.11 -2.38 -10.90
CA VAL A 28 12.57 -2.57 -9.51
C VAL A 28 13.11 -1.23 -8.98
N GLY A 29 12.69 -0.85 -7.78
CA GLY A 29 12.98 0.44 -7.17
C GLY A 29 11.90 1.50 -7.40
N ALA A 30 10.94 1.27 -8.30
CA ALA A 30 9.84 2.19 -8.52
C ALA A 30 8.87 2.22 -7.32
N VAL A 31 8.36 3.41 -7.01
CA VAL A 31 7.24 3.58 -6.08
C VAL A 31 5.96 3.14 -6.80
N VAL A 32 5.35 2.07 -6.35
CA VAL A 32 4.14 1.47 -6.95
C VAL A 32 2.86 1.85 -6.23
N SER A 33 2.97 2.41 -5.03
CA SER A 33 1.85 2.99 -4.29
C SER A 33 2.36 4.02 -3.29
N HIS A 34 1.65 5.13 -3.20
CA HIS A 34 1.83 6.11 -2.13
C HIS A 34 0.47 6.53 -1.63
N GLN A 35 0.21 6.35 -0.36
CA GLN A 35 -1.05 6.68 0.26
C GLN A 35 -0.86 7.26 1.65
N SER A 36 -1.80 8.10 2.01
CA SER A 36 -1.88 8.74 3.30
C SER A 36 -3.27 8.48 3.89
N TYR A 37 -3.33 8.14 5.16
CA TYR A 37 -4.58 7.82 5.83
C TYR A 37 -4.48 8.08 7.34
N THR A 38 -5.62 8.33 7.97
CA THR A 38 -5.72 8.45 9.43
C THR A 38 -6.31 7.18 10.01
N LEU A 39 -5.70 6.65 11.06
CA LEU A 39 -6.24 5.56 11.86
C LEU A 39 -7.37 6.09 12.76
N ASP A 40 -8.46 6.55 12.18
CA ASP A 40 -9.59 7.05 12.95
C ASP A 40 -10.36 5.91 13.68
N LYS A 41 -11.20 6.30 14.63
CA LYS A 41 -11.97 5.34 15.44
C LYS A 41 -12.88 4.47 14.59
N GLU A 42 -13.42 4.99 13.50
CA GLU A 42 -14.33 4.26 12.62
C GLU A 42 -13.59 3.19 11.82
N SER A 43 -12.44 3.53 11.24
CA SER A 43 -11.57 2.59 10.51
C SER A 43 -11.06 1.47 11.41
N VAL A 44 -10.63 1.80 12.63
CA VAL A 44 -10.20 0.79 13.62
C VAL A 44 -11.36 -0.10 14.03
N LYS A 45 -12.55 0.47 14.29
CA LYS A 45 -13.75 -0.31 14.62
C LYS A 45 -14.15 -1.26 13.49
N LYS A 46 -14.12 -0.80 12.24
CA LYS A 46 -14.39 -1.65 11.07
C LYS A 46 -13.41 -2.81 10.98
N TYR A 47 -12.11 -2.54 11.18
CA TYR A 47 -11.10 -3.59 11.19
C TYR A 47 -11.35 -4.62 12.29
N VAL A 48 -11.49 -4.19 13.55
CA VAL A 48 -11.73 -5.05 14.71
C VAL A 48 -12.96 -5.93 14.51
N SER A 49 -14.05 -5.33 14.00
CA SER A 49 -15.29 -6.06 13.69
C SER A 49 -15.11 -7.10 12.58
N ALA A 50 -14.38 -6.75 11.52
CA ALA A 50 -14.15 -7.65 10.39
C ALA A 50 -13.30 -8.88 10.76
N VAL A 51 -12.30 -8.71 11.62
CA VAL A 51 -11.46 -9.82 12.10
C VAL A 51 -11.99 -10.50 13.36
N LYS A 52 -13.14 -10.02 13.88
CA LYS A 52 -13.78 -10.52 15.11
C LYS A 52 -12.81 -10.51 16.31
N ASP A 53 -11.97 -9.48 16.38
CA ASP A 53 -11.05 -9.31 17.51
C ASP A 53 -11.84 -8.90 18.75
N THR A 54 -11.84 -9.77 19.77
CA THR A 54 -12.48 -9.55 21.07
C THR A 54 -11.47 -9.18 22.16
N SER A 55 -10.20 -9.01 21.81
CA SER A 55 -9.17 -8.64 22.78
C SER A 55 -9.41 -7.24 23.34
N ALA A 56 -9.22 -7.09 24.66
CA ALA A 56 -9.27 -5.82 25.32
C ALA A 56 -7.92 -5.11 25.09
N HIS A 57 -7.94 -4.04 24.31
CA HIS A 57 -6.78 -3.17 24.20
C HIS A 57 -6.76 -2.23 25.41
N PRO A 58 -5.66 -2.19 26.19
CA PRO A 58 -5.58 -1.34 27.35
C PRO A 58 -5.63 0.13 26.93
N LYS A 59 -6.69 0.81 27.34
CA LYS A 59 -6.88 2.24 27.11
C LYS A 59 -6.55 2.99 28.38
N THR A 60 -5.82 4.07 28.22
CA THR A 60 -5.64 5.09 29.27
C THR A 60 -6.23 6.42 28.78
N ASN A 61 -6.28 7.43 29.64
CA ASN A 61 -6.74 8.77 29.22
C ASN A 61 -5.85 9.40 28.15
N THR A 62 -4.63 8.90 27.96
CA THR A 62 -3.61 9.46 27.04
C THR A 62 -3.19 8.48 25.94
N VAL A 63 -3.55 7.20 26.05
CA VAL A 63 -3.11 6.14 25.12
C VAL A 63 -4.31 5.31 24.69
N ASP A 64 -4.58 5.31 23.38
CA ASP A 64 -5.60 4.46 22.74
C ASP A 64 -4.91 3.73 21.57
N PRO A 65 -4.18 2.62 21.85
CA PRO A 65 -3.38 1.96 20.82
C PRO A 65 -4.28 1.30 19.76
N ALA A 66 -3.94 1.54 18.50
CA ALA A 66 -4.59 0.85 17.39
C ALA A 66 -4.02 -0.57 17.25
N PRO A 67 -4.84 -1.55 16.82
CA PRO A 67 -4.36 -2.88 16.49
C PRO A 67 -3.28 -2.81 15.41
N PRO A 68 -2.07 -3.35 15.62
CA PRO A 68 -0.97 -3.21 14.65
C PRO A 68 -1.32 -3.71 13.25
N MET A 69 -2.05 -4.82 13.17
CA MET A 69 -2.48 -5.39 11.88
C MET A 69 -3.47 -4.50 11.11
N SER A 70 -4.13 -3.52 11.75
CA SER A 70 -4.96 -2.54 11.04
C SER A 70 -4.11 -1.63 10.14
N ILE A 71 -2.88 -1.31 10.56
CA ILE A 71 -1.91 -0.55 9.77
C ILE A 71 -1.55 -1.34 8.51
N ALA A 72 -1.22 -2.62 8.67
CA ALA A 72 -0.87 -3.51 7.56
C ALA A 72 -2.02 -3.65 6.56
N ALA A 73 -3.25 -3.87 7.04
CA ALA A 73 -4.43 -4.03 6.20
C ALA A 73 -4.73 -2.78 5.36
N LEU A 74 -4.63 -1.58 5.96
CA LEU A 74 -4.85 -0.33 5.26
C LEU A 74 -3.74 -0.05 4.24
N SER A 75 -2.49 -0.33 4.60
CA SER A 75 -1.33 -0.17 3.70
C SER A 75 -1.43 -1.08 2.48
N LEU A 76 -1.77 -2.37 2.68
CA LEU A 76 -1.94 -3.32 1.59
C LEU A 76 -3.12 -2.99 0.67
N ARG A 77 -4.21 -2.44 1.23
CA ARG A 77 -5.34 -2.00 0.42
C ARG A 77 -4.93 -0.98 -0.64
N GLY A 78 -4.05 -0.03 -0.29
CA GLY A 78 -3.52 0.93 -1.25
C GLY A 78 -2.73 0.26 -2.37
N VAL A 79 -1.84 -0.67 -2.04
CA VAL A 79 -1.07 -1.43 -3.04
C VAL A 79 -1.99 -2.19 -4.00
N VAL A 80 -3.01 -2.88 -3.48
CA VAL A 80 -3.98 -3.62 -4.30
C VAL A 80 -4.72 -2.70 -5.26
N ASN A 81 -5.13 -1.51 -4.78
CA ASN A 81 -5.86 -0.54 -5.60
C ASN A 81 -4.97 0.09 -6.68
N ASP A 82 -3.77 0.53 -6.31
CA ASP A 82 -2.87 1.26 -7.21
C ASP A 82 -2.28 0.33 -8.28
N LEU A 83 -1.92 -0.89 -7.90
CA LEU A 83 -1.49 -1.93 -8.84
C LEU A 83 -2.66 -2.58 -9.60
N LYS A 84 -3.91 -2.24 -9.30
CA LYS A 84 -5.10 -2.86 -9.93
C LYS A 84 -5.00 -4.38 -9.97
N ILE A 85 -4.64 -4.98 -8.83
CA ILE A 85 -4.36 -6.41 -8.73
C ILE A 85 -5.54 -7.23 -9.28
N PRO A 86 -5.31 -8.07 -10.31
CA PRO A 86 -6.40 -8.80 -10.96
C PRO A 86 -6.93 -9.95 -10.13
N GLY A 87 -8.15 -10.39 -10.42
CA GLY A 87 -8.70 -11.62 -9.88
C GLY A 87 -7.83 -12.84 -10.22
N GLY A 88 -7.77 -13.82 -9.33
CA GLY A 88 -6.91 -15.00 -9.49
C GLY A 88 -5.47 -14.81 -9.01
N THR A 89 -5.10 -13.62 -8.60
CA THR A 89 -3.82 -13.33 -7.93
C THR A 89 -3.79 -13.99 -6.55
N LEU A 90 -2.64 -14.53 -6.18
CA LEU A 90 -2.40 -15.09 -4.86
C LEU A 90 -1.43 -14.21 -4.07
N HIS A 91 -1.79 -13.91 -2.83
CA HIS A 91 -0.89 -13.32 -1.86
C HIS A 91 -0.16 -14.47 -1.15
N ILE A 92 1.10 -14.71 -1.48
CA ILE A 92 1.82 -15.92 -1.10
C ILE A 92 2.82 -15.72 0.04
N GLY A 93 3.10 -14.49 0.41
CA GLY A 93 4.00 -14.19 1.51
C GLY A 93 3.80 -12.79 2.06
N GLN A 94 3.92 -12.68 3.39
CA GLN A 94 3.86 -11.41 4.11
C GLN A 94 4.85 -11.44 5.26
N GLU A 95 5.72 -10.44 5.31
CA GLU A 95 6.60 -10.15 6.44
C GLU A 95 6.23 -8.77 6.98
N LEU A 96 6.12 -8.64 8.29
CA LEU A 96 5.80 -7.38 8.95
C LEU A 96 6.68 -7.17 10.18
N VAL A 97 7.19 -5.96 10.32
CA VAL A 97 7.92 -5.51 11.51
C VAL A 97 7.26 -4.24 12.01
N PHE A 98 6.64 -4.30 13.17
CA PHE A 98 6.09 -3.15 13.87
C PHE A 98 7.16 -2.56 14.78
N LEU A 99 7.49 -1.29 14.57
CA LEU A 99 8.64 -0.63 15.20
C LEU A 99 8.25 0.17 16.44
N LYS A 100 7.01 0.66 16.47
CA LYS A 100 6.44 1.34 17.64
C LYS A 100 4.91 1.26 17.65
N PRO A 101 4.27 1.35 18.82
CA PRO A 101 2.81 1.44 18.90
C PRO A 101 2.32 2.75 18.28
N VAL A 102 1.12 2.69 17.72
CA VAL A 102 0.43 3.83 17.09
C VAL A 102 -0.92 4.01 17.76
N ASN A 103 -1.27 5.23 18.10
CA ASN A 103 -2.56 5.56 18.69
C ASN A 103 -3.64 5.76 17.63
N VAL A 104 -4.88 5.49 18.00
CA VAL A 104 -6.05 5.88 17.22
C VAL A 104 -6.03 7.41 17.04
N GLY A 105 -6.27 7.86 15.83
CA GLY A 105 -6.20 9.28 15.44
C GLY A 105 -4.89 9.68 14.78
N THR A 106 -3.87 8.82 14.79
CA THR A 106 -2.58 9.11 14.13
C THR A 106 -2.76 9.10 12.60
N HIS A 107 -2.16 10.10 11.96
CA HIS A 107 -2.02 10.16 10.51
C HIS A 107 -0.78 9.38 10.08
N LEU A 108 -0.92 8.56 9.03
CA LEU A 108 0.13 7.69 8.54
C LEU A 108 0.33 7.87 7.03
N GLU A 109 1.57 7.82 6.62
CA GLU A 109 1.99 7.73 5.22
C GLU A 109 2.58 6.37 4.92
N CYS A 110 2.09 5.72 3.87
CA CYS A 110 2.60 4.45 3.39
C CYS A 110 3.17 4.60 1.99
N THR A 111 4.43 4.25 1.82
CA THR A 111 5.07 4.12 0.51
C THR A 111 5.38 2.67 0.23
N ALA A 112 4.97 2.18 -0.93
CA ALA A 112 5.24 0.85 -1.41
C ALA A 112 6.20 0.89 -2.59
N ILE A 113 7.32 0.15 -2.48
CA ILE A 113 8.39 0.13 -3.48
C ILE A 113 8.50 -1.28 -4.03
N LEU A 114 8.56 -1.40 -5.36
CA LEU A 114 8.79 -2.68 -6.01
C LEU A 114 10.23 -3.15 -5.74
N SER A 115 10.39 -4.23 -4.98
CA SER A 115 11.70 -4.77 -4.65
C SER A 115 12.10 -6.00 -5.49
N SER A 116 11.12 -6.65 -6.14
CA SER A 116 11.39 -7.72 -7.11
C SER A 116 10.24 -7.85 -8.11
N ASN A 117 10.59 -8.15 -9.36
CA ASN A 117 9.66 -8.46 -10.44
C ASN A 117 10.27 -9.57 -11.28
N SER A 118 9.77 -10.78 -11.19
CA SER A 118 10.34 -11.94 -11.85
C SER A 118 9.27 -12.88 -12.39
N VAL A 119 9.57 -13.58 -13.48
CA VAL A 119 8.71 -14.60 -14.06
C VAL A 119 9.34 -15.97 -13.82
N ARG A 120 8.52 -16.92 -13.33
CA ARG A 120 8.89 -18.33 -13.19
C ARG A 120 7.78 -19.19 -13.74
N ARG A 121 8.05 -19.89 -14.81
CA ARG A 121 7.05 -20.65 -15.58
C ARG A 121 5.92 -19.71 -16.04
N GLU A 122 4.69 -20.00 -15.70
CA GLU A 122 3.47 -19.26 -16.08
C GLU A 122 3.04 -18.19 -15.08
N PHE A 123 3.90 -17.88 -14.10
CA PHE A 123 3.57 -16.95 -13.02
C PHE A 123 4.60 -15.83 -12.91
N ARG A 124 4.09 -14.64 -12.67
CA ARG A 124 4.87 -13.47 -12.28
C ARG A 124 4.85 -13.33 -10.77
N PHE A 125 6.03 -13.12 -10.19
CA PHE A 125 6.22 -12.86 -8.78
C PHE A 125 6.62 -11.40 -8.60
N ILE A 126 5.79 -10.67 -7.89
CA ILE A 126 6.03 -9.28 -7.52
C ILE A 126 6.26 -9.23 -6.02
N VAL A 127 7.34 -8.59 -5.60
CA VAL A 127 7.63 -8.32 -4.20
C VAL A 127 7.60 -6.81 -3.99
N VAL A 128 6.84 -6.38 -2.99
CA VAL A 128 6.66 -4.97 -2.64
C VAL A 128 7.12 -4.77 -1.20
N ASP A 129 8.01 -3.82 -1.00
CA ASP A 129 8.43 -3.36 0.32
C ASP A 129 7.54 -2.21 0.77
N LEU A 130 6.93 -2.35 1.95
CA LEU A 130 6.05 -1.37 2.58
C LEU A 130 6.82 -0.58 3.63
N ASN A 131 6.74 0.75 3.56
CA ASN A 131 7.30 1.65 4.54
C ASN A 131 6.20 2.58 5.06
N VAL A 132 5.86 2.46 6.34
CA VAL A 132 4.85 3.28 6.99
C VAL A 132 5.48 4.20 8.01
N ARG A 133 5.15 5.49 7.91
CA ARG A 133 5.64 6.55 8.80
C ARG A 133 4.48 7.31 9.43
N ASP A 134 4.73 7.91 10.58
CA ASP A 134 3.80 8.82 11.23
C ASP A 134 4.09 10.30 10.92
N ASP A 135 3.33 11.21 11.52
CA ASP A 135 3.46 12.66 11.36
C ASP A 135 4.83 13.21 11.77
N LEU A 136 5.58 12.49 12.60
CA LEU A 136 6.93 12.84 12.99
C LEU A 136 7.98 12.30 12.00
N ASN A 137 7.53 11.68 10.91
CA ASN A 137 8.37 11.01 9.93
C ASN A 137 9.14 9.80 10.47
N ASP A 138 8.70 9.25 11.62
CA ASP A 138 9.26 8.03 12.18
C ASP A 138 8.65 6.79 11.55
N TYR A 139 9.47 5.78 11.34
CA TYR A 139 8.96 4.49 10.91
C TYR A 139 8.13 3.83 12.00
N VAL A 140 6.89 3.47 11.69
CA VAL A 140 5.99 2.73 12.57
C VAL A 140 5.85 1.26 12.16
N MET A 141 5.95 0.99 10.86
CA MET A 141 5.92 -0.36 10.31
C MET A 141 6.79 -0.46 9.06
N LYS A 142 7.46 -1.59 8.90
CA LYS A 142 8.04 -2.05 7.64
C LYS A 142 7.44 -3.40 7.27
N GLY A 143 7.25 -3.64 6.00
CA GLY A 143 6.70 -4.90 5.52
C GLY A 143 7.25 -5.31 4.18
N LYS A 144 7.07 -6.59 3.85
CA LYS A 144 7.34 -7.15 2.55
C LYS A 144 6.16 -8.03 2.15
N SER A 145 5.60 -7.78 0.98
CA SER A 145 4.46 -8.52 0.45
C SER A 145 4.85 -9.20 -0.84
N THR A 146 4.63 -10.52 -0.93
CA THR A 146 4.89 -11.30 -2.14
C THR A 146 3.58 -11.70 -2.78
N ILE A 147 3.40 -11.32 -4.03
CA ILE A 147 2.20 -11.51 -4.83
C ILE A 147 2.57 -12.36 -6.05
N MET A 148 1.75 -13.37 -6.34
CA MET A 148 1.88 -14.22 -7.52
C MET A 148 0.67 -14.04 -8.43
N LEU A 149 0.90 -13.69 -9.66
CA LEU A 149 -0.15 -13.51 -10.69
C LEU A 149 0.19 -14.29 -11.97
N PRO A 150 -0.80 -14.73 -12.76
CA PRO A 150 -0.57 -15.36 -14.05
C PRO A 150 0.14 -14.40 -15.00
N VAL A 151 1.02 -14.92 -15.87
CA VAL A 151 1.73 -14.09 -16.89
C VAL A 151 0.78 -13.69 -18.01
N ASP A 152 -0.12 -14.58 -18.39
CA ASP A 152 -1.11 -14.35 -19.44
C ASP A 152 -2.44 -13.88 -18.86
N ILE A 153 -2.53 -12.60 -18.52
CA ILE A 153 -3.82 -11.93 -18.32
C ILE A 153 -4.16 -11.17 -19.62
N SER A 154 -3.95 -11.84 -20.73
CA SER A 154 -4.42 -11.41 -22.06
C SER A 154 -5.80 -12.05 -22.27
N GLY A 155 -6.83 -11.42 -21.78
CA GLY A 155 -8.21 -11.73 -22.10
C GLY A 155 -8.88 -10.51 -22.69
#